data_d12572e5ac86c3cac9c7ea4b8c6f76ec
#
_entry.id   d12572e5ac86c3cac9c7ea4b8c6f76ec
#
_cell.length_a   1.000
_cell.length_b   1.000
_cell.length_c   1.000
_cell.angle_alpha   90.00
_cell.angle_beta   90.00
_cell.angle_gamma   90.00
#
_symmetry.space_group_name_H-M   'P 1'
#
loop_
_entity.id
_entity.type
_entity.pdbx_description
1 polymer ?
#
loop_
_entity_poly.entity_id
_entity_poly.type
_entity_poly.pdbx_seq_one_letter_code
_entity_poly.pdbx_strand_id
1 'polypeptide(L)'
;GRSRWKGKRKMAFIKNIDHETVLNLADQIHAEPGQIVSKTLAQNKAVSLTLFAFSKGEEISTHDSTGDAMVHVIDGVGQFTVDGAEHICKAGDVLVMPAKKPHAVFAKEDFKMLLTVVFPLD
;
A
#
# COMPACT_ATOMS: atom_id res chain seq x y z
N GLY A 1 27.04 -9.04 17.32
CA GLY A 1 26.99 -7.74 17.37
C GLY A 1 26.17 -6.97 16.39
N ARG A 2 26.16 -5.70 16.61
CA ARG A 2 25.34 -4.79 15.82
C ARG A 2 25.76 -4.74 14.38
N SER A 3 27.04 -4.75 14.12
CA SER A 3 27.52 -4.66 12.75
C SER A 3 27.11 -5.87 11.93
N ARG A 4 27.08 -7.05 12.52
CA ARG A 4 26.58 -8.23 11.83
C ARG A 4 25.10 -8.10 11.47
N TRP A 5 24.33 -7.49 12.36
CA TRP A 5 22.93 -7.26 12.11
C TRP A 5 22.72 -6.33 10.94
N LYS A 6 23.52 -5.29 10.84
CA LYS A 6 23.42 -4.37 9.70
C LYS A 6 23.65 -5.11 8.39
N GLY A 7 24.64 -5.97 8.34
CA GLY A 7 24.90 -6.77 7.15
C GLY A 7 23.73 -7.69 6.82
N LYS A 8 23.15 -8.31 7.83
CA LYS A 8 21.98 -9.17 7.63
C LYS A 8 20.77 -8.41 7.18
N ARG A 9 20.61 -7.16 7.62
CA ARG A 9 19.48 -6.33 7.22
C ARG A 9 19.45 -6.06 5.72
N LYS A 10 20.62 -6.03 5.07
CA LYS A 10 20.65 -5.91 3.62
C LYS A 10 19.98 -7.08 2.93
N MET A 11 19.86 -8.21 3.62
CA MET A 11 19.23 -9.43 3.13
C MET A 11 17.77 -9.53 3.54
N ALA A 12 17.25 -8.55 4.28
CA ALA A 12 15.88 -8.60 4.76
C ALA A 12 14.90 -8.52 3.58
N PHE A 13 13.90 -9.39 3.60
CA PHE A 13 12.86 -9.41 2.56
C PHE A 13 11.77 -8.39 2.83
N ILE A 14 11.52 -8.06 4.10
CA ILE A 14 10.66 -6.94 4.48
C ILE A 14 11.55 -5.84 5.03
N LYS A 15 11.45 -4.65 4.47
CA LYS A 15 12.29 -3.51 4.81
C LYS A 15 11.46 -2.30 5.21
N ASN A 16 12.13 -1.28 5.74
CA ASN A 16 11.54 0.02 6.10
C ASN A 16 10.51 -0.06 7.23
N ILE A 17 10.55 -1.15 8.01
CA ILE A 17 9.72 -1.34 9.18
C ILE A 17 10.53 -2.19 10.16
N ASP A 18 10.36 -1.97 11.46
CA ASP A 18 11.10 -2.71 12.47
C ASP A 18 10.68 -4.18 12.48
N HIS A 19 11.66 -5.06 12.70
CA HIS A 19 11.43 -6.49 12.85
C HIS A 19 11.31 -6.84 14.31
N GLU A 20 10.62 -7.95 14.60
CA GLU A 20 10.49 -8.52 15.95
C GLU A 20 9.94 -7.52 16.96
N THR A 21 9.12 -6.59 16.47
CA THR A 21 8.52 -5.53 17.28
C THR A 21 7.04 -5.43 16.90
N VAL A 22 6.19 -5.36 17.90
CA VAL A 22 4.76 -5.16 17.66
C VAL A 22 4.55 -3.69 17.32
N LEU A 23 3.94 -3.44 16.17
CA LEU A 23 3.73 -2.08 15.65
C LEU A 23 2.29 -1.88 15.25
N ASN A 24 1.84 -0.64 15.35
CA ASN A 24 0.59 -0.22 14.71
C ASN A 24 0.95 0.26 13.31
N LEU A 25 0.42 -0.39 12.29
CA LEU A 25 0.80 -0.11 10.91
C LEU A 25 0.45 1.32 10.50
N ALA A 26 -0.67 1.83 10.97
CA ALA A 26 -1.10 3.20 10.65
C ALA A 26 -0.13 4.27 11.19
N ASP A 27 0.62 3.95 12.23
CA ASP A 27 1.60 4.87 12.80
C ASP A 27 2.92 4.90 12.02
N GLN A 28 3.09 4.03 11.04
CA GLN A 28 4.36 3.89 10.31
C GLN A 28 4.49 4.84 9.14
N ILE A 29 3.44 5.58 8.81
CA ILE A 29 3.44 6.47 7.67
C ILE A 29 2.52 7.66 7.96
N HIS A 30 2.88 8.82 7.40
CA HIS A 30 2.12 10.04 7.59
C HIS A 30 2.19 10.90 6.33
N ALA A 31 1.09 11.54 5.97
CA ALA A 31 1.03 12.51 4.87
C ALA A 31 0.59 13.86 5.41
N GLU A 32 1.35 14.90 5.09
CA GLU A 32 0.95 16.28 5.35
C GLU A 32 -0.11 16.70 4.32
N PRO A 33 -0.84 17.80 4.58
CA PRO A 33 -1.83 18.28 3.60
C PRO A 33 -1.22 18.42 2.21
N GLY A 34 -1.93 17.90 1.20
CA GLY A 34 -1.50 17.95 -0.19
C GLY A 34 -0.53 16.86 -0.61
N GLN A 35 -0.26 15.89 0.26
CA GLN A 35 0.73 14.84 -0.04
C GLN A 35 0.10 13.47 -0.22
N ILE A 36 0.79 12.67 -1.04
CA ILE A 36 0.67 11.22 -1.05
C ILE A 36 2.06 10.71 -0.73
N VAL A 37 2.18 9.89 0.32
CA VAL A 37 3.45 9.34 0.77
C VAL A 37 3.39 7.82 0.65
N SER A 38 4.44 7.20 0.14
CA SER A 38 4.52 5.75 0.05
C SER A 38 5.79 5.23 0.70
N LYS A 39 5.70 4.03 1.24
CA LYS A 39 6.82 3.33 1.85
C LYS A 39 6.80 1.89 1.36
N THR A 40 7.81 1.50 0.58
CA THR A 40 7.90 0.14 0.08
C THR A 40 8.40 -0.78 1.18
N LEU A 41 7.63 -1.80 1.50
CA LEU A 41 8.01 -2.78 2.51
C LEU A 41 8.66 -4.02 1.90
N ALA A 42 8.24 -4.41 0.70
CA ALA A 42 8.84 -5.54 -0.01
C ALA A 42 8.56 -5.41 -1.49
N GLN A 43 9.49 -5.88 -2.29
CA GLN A 43 9.30 -5.93 -3.74
C GLN A 43 10.22 -6.96 -4.36
N ASN A 44 9.62 -7.87 -5.13
CA ASN A 44 10.34 -8.85 -5.92
C ASN A 44 9.46 -9.30 -7.09
N LYS A 45 9.87 -10.35 -7.78
CA LYS A 45 9.12 -10.83 -8.96
C LYS A 45 7.73 -11.34 -8.61
N ALA A 46 7.54 -11.79 -7.38
CA ALA A 46 6.29 -12.43 -6.96
C ALA A 46 5.32 -11.46 -6.30
N VAL A 47 5.83 -10.46 -5.58
CA VAL A 47 4.98 -9.63 -4.73
C VAL A 47 5.56 -8.22 -4.56
N SER A 48 4.65 -7.25 -4.42
CA SER A 48 4.98 -5.89 -4.00
C SER A 48 4.10 -5.57 -2.79
N LEU A 49 4.69 -5.00 -1.76
CA LEU A 49 4.00 -4.64 -0.54
C LEU A 49 4.36 -3.20 -0.21
N THR A 50 3.37 -2.31 -0.28
CA THR A 50 3.61 -0.87 -0.13
C THR A 50 2.58 -0.26 0.82
N LEU A 51 3.07 0.54 1.73
CA LEU A 51 2.24 1.30 2.65
C LEU A 51 2.04 2.70 2.08
N PHE A 52 0.81 3.21 2.11
CA PHE A 52 0.47 4.54 1.58
C PHE A 52 -0.26 5.37 2.61
N ALA A 53 0.01 6.67 2.59
CA ALA A 53 -0.80 7.68 3.28
C ALA A 53 -1.20 8.75 2.29
N PHE A 54 -2.48 9.09 2.27
CA PHE A 54 -3.06 10.09 1.37
C PHE A 54 -3.68 11.21 2.19
N SER A 55 -3.36 12.44 1.84
CA SER A 55 -4.11 13.58 2.34
C SER A 55 -5.46 13.64 1.63
N LYS A 56 -6.51 14.07 2.35
CA LYS A 56 -7.85 14.23 1.80
C LYS A 56 -7.81 15.00 0.47
N GLY A 57 -8.52 14.47 -0.52
CA GLY A 57 -8.63 15.10 -1.84
C GLY A 57 -7.54 14.70 -2.83
N GLU A 58 -6.48 14.05 -2.37
CA GLU A 58 -5.42 13.58 -3.25
C GLU A 58 -5.86 12.32 -3.99
N GLU A 59 -5.32 12.12 -5.19
CA GLU A 59 -5.75 10.99 -6.01
C GLU A 59 -4.60 10.43 -6.83
N ILE A 60 -4.73 9.16 -7.20
CA ILE A 60 -3.91 8.51 -8.21
C ILE A 60 -4.83 8.24 -9.39
N SER A 61 -4.48 8.79 -10.55
CA SER A 61 -5.30 8.66 -11.75
C SER A 61 -5.37 7.21 -12.24
N THR A 62 -6.29 6.97 -13.16
CA THR A 62 -6.55 5.63 -13.69
C THR A 62 -5.29 5.01 -14.28
N HIS A 63 -5.01 3.79 -13.89
CA HIS A 63 -3.89 2.98 -14.38
C HIS A 63 -4.26 1.51 -14.20
N ASP A 64 -3.40 0.61 -14.67
CA ASP A 64 -3.58 -0.82 -14.45
C ASP A 64 -2.29 -1.45 -13.95
N SER A 65 -2.36 -2.72 -13.65
CA SER A 65 -1.23 -3.48 -13.12
C SER A 65 -1.23 -4.87 -13.77
N THR A 66 -0.05 -5.45 -13.89
CA THR A 66 0.09 -6.82 -14.40
C THR A 66 -0.29 -7.87 -13.36
N GLY A 67 -0.36 -7.49 -12.10
CA GLY A 67 -0.75 -8.39 -11.01
C GLY A 67 -2.08 -8.02 -10.40
N ASP A 68 -2.61 -8.91 -9.58
CA ASP A 68 -3.78 -8.61 -8.77
C ASP A 68 -3.36 -7.75 -7.58
N ALA A 69 -4.06 -6.64 -7.36
CA ALA A 69 -3.78 -5.73 -6.28
C ALA A 69 -4.85 -5.87 -5.19
N MET A 70 -4.40 -6.06 -3.96
CA MET A 70 -5.30 -6.08 -2.82
C MET A 70 -5.03 -4.86 -1.95
N VAL A 71 -6.07 -4.05 -1.76
CA VAL A 71 -6.03 -2.89 -0.88
C VAL A 71 -6.58 -3.29 0.49
N HIS A 72 -5.86 -2.95 1.53
CA HIS A 72 -6.36 -3.06 2.90
C HIS A 72 -6.31 -1.65 3.49
N VAL A 73 -7.47 -1.03 3.68
CA VAL A 73 -7.56 0.31 4.29
C VAL A 73 -7.37 0.15 5.79
N ILE A 74 -6.41 0.86 6.37
CA ILE A 74 -6.05 0.74 7.78
C ILE A 74 -6.45 1.98 8.59
N ASP A 75 -6.77 3.09 7.91
CA ASP A 75 -7.21 4.32 8.57
C ASP A 75 -7.93 5.18 7.53
N GLY A 76 -8.97 5.88 7.94
CA GLY A 76 -9.70 6.82 7.10
C GLY A 76 -10.59 6.18 6.06
N VAL A 77 -10.84 6.90 4.97
CA VAL A 77 -11.79 6.50 3.92
C VAL A 77 -11.20 6.78 2.54
N GLY A 78 -11.09 5.73 1.73
CA GLY A 78 -10.65 5.83 0.33
C GLY A 78 -11.77 5.43 -0.63
N GLN A 79 -11.73 6.03 -1.82
CA GLN A 79 -12.63 5.67 -2.92
C GLN A 79 -11.80 5.04 -4.03
N PHE A 80 -12.22 3.86 -4.46
CA PHE A 80 -11.51 3.09 -5.48
C PHE A 80 -12.43 2.86 -6.65
N THR A 81 -12.01 3.28 -7.84
CA THR A 81 -12.77 3.03 -9.05
C THR A 81 -12.07 1.89 -9.78
N VAL A 82 -12.78 0.79 -9.95
CA VAL A 82 -12.25 -0.41 -10.59
C VAL A 82 -13.13 -0.74 -11.79
N ASP A 83 -12.54 -0.69 -12.98
CA ASP A 83 -13.23 -0.97 -14.23
C ASP A 83 -14.54 -0.17 -14.34
N GLY A 84 -14.48 1.11 -13.92
CA GLY A 84 -15.60 2.03 -13.95
C GLY A 84 -16.55 2.00 -12.76
N ALA A 85 -16.42 1.03 -11.85
CA ALA A 85 -17.30 0.92 -10.68
C ALA A 85 -16.63 1.50 -9.45
N GLU A 86 -17.34 2.37 -8.73
CA GLU A 86 -16.80 3.01 -7.51
C GLU A 86 -17.05 2.16 -6.28
N HIS A 87 -16.03 2.09 -5.42
CA HIS A 87 -16.09 1.37 -4.15
C HIS A 87 -15.55 2.27 -3.05
N ILE A 88 -16.28 2.39 -1.96
CA ILE A 88 -15.84 3.15 -0.78
C ILE A 88 -15.33 2.16 0.24
N CYS A 89 -14.09 2.35 0.69
CA CYS A 89 -13.47 1.49 1.69
C CYS A 89 -13.07 2.32 2.90
N LYS A 90 -13.38 1.82 4.08
CA LYS A 90 -12.99 2.43 5.35
C LYS A 90 -12.06 1.49 6.10
N ALA A 91 -11.53 1.95 7.21
CA ALA A 91 -10.60 1.15 8.03
C ALA A 91 -11.17 -0.25 8.30
N GLY A 92 -10.37 -1.27 7.99
CA GLY A 92 -10.74 -2.67 8.11
C GLY A 92 -11.26 -3.31 6.83
N ASP A 93 -11.57 -2.53 5.81
CA ASP A 93 -12.07 -3.07 4.54
C ASP A 93 -10.92 -3.51 3.63
N VAL A 94 -11.20 -4.51 2.82
CA VAL A 94 -10.29 -5.05 1.81
C VAL A 94 -10.98 -5.05 0.46
N LEU A 95 -10.25 -4.68 -0.59
CA LEU A 95 -10.74 -4.71 -1.96
C LEU A 95 -9.66 -5.28 -2.86
N VAL A 96 -10.03 -6.27 -3.69
CA VAL A 96 -9.12 -6.79 -4.72
C VAL A 96 -9.43 -6.10 -6.04
N MET A 97 -8.39 -5.54 -6.64
CA MET A 97 -8.45 -4.93 -7.97
C MET A 97 -7.72 -5.88 -8.93
N PRO A 98 -8.45 -6.60 -9.80
CA PRO A 98 -7.85 -7.62 -10.64
C PRO A 98 -6.81 -7.07 -11.62
N ALA A 99 -5.86 -7.91 -11.98
CA ALA A 99 -4.84 -7.58 -12.97
C ALA A 99 -5.50 -7.07 -14.26
N LYS A 100 -4.87 -6.07 -14.87
CA LYS A 100 -5.25 -5.50 -16.16
C LYS A 100 -6.60 -4.77 -16.18
N LYS A 101 -7.27 -4.65 -15.04
CA LYS A 101 -8.46 -3.82 -14.94
C LYS A 101 -8.03 -2.39 -14.57
N PRO A 102 -8.53 -1.37 -15.27
CA PRO A 102 -8.19 -0.01 -14.92
C PRO A 102 -8.74 0.34 -13.54
N HIS A 103 -7.92 1.04 -12.74
CA HIS A 103 -8.33 1.44 -11.41
C HIS A 103 -7.74 2.80 -11.04
N ALA A 104 -8.44 3.52 -10.17
CA ALA A 104 -8.04 4.83 -9.67
C ALA A 104 -8.35 4.90 -8.19
N VAL A 105 -7.63 5.78 -7.49
CA VAL A 105 -7.76 5.94 -6.04
C VAL A 105 -7.98 7.41 -5.73
N PHE A 106 -8.95 7.71 -4.88
CA PHE A 106 -9.24 9.06 -4.42
C PHE A 106 -9.43 9.06 -2.90
N ALA A 107 -8.78 10.01 -2.22
CA ALA A 107 -8.90 10.15 -0.78
C ALA A 107 -10.15 10.93 -0.40
N LYS A 108 -11.20 10.24 -0.01
CA LYS A 108 -12.44 10.88 0.50
C LYS A 108 -12.17 11.62 1.80
N GLU A 109 -11.31 11.04 2.64
CA GLU A 109 -10.76 11.64 3.85
C GLU A 109 -9.27 11.37 3.83
N ASP A 110 -8.53 11.91 4.79
CA ASP A 110 -7.17 11.42 5.00
C ASP A 110 -7.27 9.92 5.22
N PHE A 111 -6.46 9.13 4.49
CA PHE A 111 -6.52 7.69 4.69
C PHE A 111 -5.17 7.03 4.48
N LYS A 112 -5.05 5.82 5.01
CA LYS A 112 -3.86 5.00 4.87
C LYS A 112 -4.27 3.61 4.42
N MET A 113 -3.44 2.99 3.61
CA MET A 113 -3.70 1.65 3.13
C MET A 113 -2.42 0.85 2.97
N LEU A 114 -2.55 -0.46 3.08
CA LEU A 114 -1.52 -1.40 2.70
C LEU A 114 -1.92 -1.98 1.36
N LEU A 115 -1.03 -1.87 0.38
CA LEU A 115 -1.25 -2.38 -0.97
C LEU A 115 -0.36 -3.59 -1.19
N THR A 116 -0.98 -4.73 -1.50
CA THR A 116 -0.27 -5.96 -1.87
C THR A 116 -0.57 -6.27 -3.32
N VAL A 117 0.47 -6.40 -4.13
CA VAL A 117 0.31 -6.80 -5.53
C VAL A 117 0.98 -8.16 -5.71
N VAL A 118 0.22 -9.11 -6.24
CA VAL A 118 0.71 -10.47 -6.51
C VAL A 118 0.87 -10.59 -8.02
N PHE A 119 2.11 -10.85 -8.47
CA PHE A 119 2.45 -10.87 -9.88
C PHE A 119 2.45 -12.30 -10.43
N PRO A 120 2.14 -12.47 -11.72
CA PRO A 120 2.32 -13.78 -12.36
C PRO A 120 3.82 -14.12 -12.43
N LEU A 121 4.14 -15.40 -12.23
CA LEU A 121 5.53 -15.86 -12.15
C LEU A 121 6.05 -16.51 -13.42
N ASP A 122 5.26 -16.64 -14.43
CA ASP A 122 5.73 -17.29 -15.66
C ASP A 122 5.94 -16.32 -16.81
#